data_342334b90c0493734b73c863699a4423
#
_entry.id   342334b90c0493734b73c863699a4423
#
_cell.length_a   1.000
_cell.length_b   1.000
_cell.length_c   1.000
_cell.angle_alpha   90.00
_cell.angle_beta   90.00
_cell.angle_gamma   90.00
#
_symmetry.space_group_name_H-M   'P 1'
#
loop_
_entity.id
_entity.type
_entity.pdbx_description
1 polymer ?
#
loop_
_entity_poly.entity_id
_entity_poly.type
_entity_poly.pdbx_seq_one_letter_code
_entity_poly.pdbx_strand_id
1 'polypeptide(L)'
;MRDLVDTTEMYLRTIYELEEEGIPPLRARIAERLDQSGPTVSQTVARMERDELLTVEKDRSLKLSAQGRALATAVMRKHRLAERLLTDVIGLPWEKVHDEACRWEHVMGDEVEVQLVKVLSEYATSPFGNPIPGLDELMEGIPEGERAEMLEKVNTLQEGTSQRASDIEPPEPIQVKILSIN
;
A
#
# COMPACT_ATOMS: atom_id res chain seq x y z
N MET A 1 -9.85 17.60 -16.97
CA MET A 1 -9.90 17.61 -15.48
C MET A 1 -8.48 17.27 -15.06
N ARG A 2 -7.76 18.15 -14.36
CA ARG A 2 -6.43 17.79 -13.82
C ARG A 2 -6.69 16.77 -12.74
N ASP A 3 -6.09 15.60 -12.86
CA ASP A 3 -6.10 14.61 -11.79
C ASP A 3 -5.46 15.26 -10.56
N LEU A 4 -6.22 15.33 -9.47
CA LEU A 4 -5.75 15.81 -8.17
C LEU A 4 -4.89 14.70 -7.55
N VAL A 5 -3.70 14.51 -8.10
CA VAL A 5 -2.72 13.56 -7.56
C VAL A 5 -1.84 14.32 -6.58
N ASP A 6 -1.84 13.91 -5.31
CA ASP A 6 -0.88 14.43 -4.34
C ASP A 6 0.49 13.78 -4.60
N THR A 7 1.41 14.60 -5.10
CA THR A 7 2.77 14.13 -5.44
C THR A 7 3.50 13.56 -4.22
N THR A 8 3.25 14.07 -3.02
CA THR A 8 3.90 13.61 -1.79
C THR A 8 3.39 12.22 -1.43
N GLU A 9 2.07 12.03 -1.46
CA GLU A 9 1.43 10.74 -1.19
C GLU A 9 1.87 9.66 -2.19
N MET A 10 1.93 10.00 -3.47
CA MET A 10 2.43 9.10 -4.52
C MET A 10 3.87 8.63 -4.26
N TYR A 11 4.76 9.52 -3.81
CA TYR A 11 6.14 9.16 -3.45
C TYR A 11 6.19 8.30 -2.19
N LEU A 12 5.40 8.65 -1.16
CA LEU A 12 5.32 7.88 0.09
C LEU A 12 4.85 6.44 -0.20
N ARG A 13 3.82 6.28 -1.03
CA ARG A 13 3.33 4.97 -1.46
C ARG A 13 4.41 4.19 -2.23
N THR A 14 5.08 4.82 -3.18
CA THR A 14 6.13 4.17 -3.97
C THR A 14 7.29 3.69 -3.09
N ILE A 15 7.69 4.46 -2.07
CA ILE A 15 8.72 4.04 -1.11
C ILE A 15 8.22 2.85 -0.29
N TYR A 16 6.97 2.88 0.16
CA TYR A 16 6.36 1.79 0.91
C TYR A 16 6.34 0.48 0.09
N GLU A 17 5.90 0.53 -1.17
CA GLU A 17 5.89 -0.60 -2.09
C GLU A 17 7.28 -1.20 -2.31
N LEU A 18 8.30 -0.35 -2.55
CA LEU A 18 9.68 -0.80 -2.71
C LEU A 18 10.18 -1.55 -1.46
N GLU A 19 9.87 -1.06 -0.27
CA GLU A 19 10.24 -1.71 0.98
C GLU A 19 9.53 -3.07 1.16
N GLU A 20 8.23 -3.16 0.84
CA GLU A 20 7.49 -4.43 0.87
C GLU A 20 8.09 -5.46 -0.08
N GLU A 21 8.56 -5.03 -1.25
CA GLU A 21 9.22 -5.89 -2.23
C GLU A 21 10.68 -6.23 -1.83
N GLY A 22 11.21 -5.66 -0.73
CA GLY A 22 12.60 -5.81 -0.31
C GLY A 22 13.60 -5.12 -1.25
N ILE A 23 13.13 -4.15 -2.03
CA ILE A 23 13.95 -3.34 -2.92
C ILE A 23 14.37 -2.07 -2.19
N PRO A 24 15.68 -1.75 -2.09
CA PRO A 24 16.11 -0.50 -1.49
C PRO A 24 15.48 0.71 -2.20
N PRO A 25 14.78 1.60 -1.48
CA PRO A 25 14.12 2.75 -2.09
C PRO A 25 15.14 3.83 -2.46
N LEU A 26 15.67 3.73 -3.66
CA LEU A 26 16.60 4.69 -4.25
C LEU A 26 15.85 5.68 -5.16
N ARG A 27 16.36 6.93 -5.27
CA ARG A 27 15.80 7.92 -6.21
C ARG A 27 15.67 7.39 -7.64
N ALA A 28 16.60 6.54 -8.09
CA ALA A 28 16.56 5.95 -9.41
C ALA A 28 15.38 4.99 -9.58
N ARG A 29 15.05 4.20 -8.54
CA ARG A 29 13.91 3.29 -8.56
C ARG A 29 12.57 4.04 -8.56
N ILE A 30 12.50 5.15 -7.81
CA ILE A 30 11.33 6.01 -7.83
C ILE A 30 11.15 6.67 -9.20
N ALA A 31 12.24 7.16 -9.80
CA ALA A 31 12.22 7.74 -11.15
C ALA A 31 11.69 6.75 -12.19
N GLU A 32 12.15 5.51 -12.12
CA GLU A 32 11.71 4.41 -12.99
C GLU A 32 10.21 4.09 -12.79
N ARG A 33 9.75 3.93 -11.54
CA ARG A 33 8.34 3.59 -11.24
C ARG A 33 7.35 4.68 -11.60
N LEU A 34 7.73 5.93 -11.38
CA LEU A 34 6.84 7.06 -11.59
C LEU A 34 7.02 7.70 -12.99
N ASP A 35 7.87 7.14 -13.83
CA ASP A 35 8.24 7.70 -15.15
C ASP A 35 8.62 9.19 -15.05
N GLN A 36 9.45 9.54 -14.04
CA GLN A 36 9.88 10.90 -13.77
C GLN A 36 11.38 11.10 -13.98
N SER A 37 11.77 12.33 -14.31
CA SER A 37 13.18 12.67 -14.45
C SER A 37 13.92 12.64 -13.12
N GLY A 38 15.20 12.24 -13.12
CA GLY A 38 16.05 12.25 -11.93
C GLY A 38 16.08 13.59 -11.19
N PRO A 39 16.20 14.74 -11.89
CA PRO A 39 16.11 16.07 -11.26
C PRO A 39 14.77 16.32 -10.55
N THR A 40 13.65 15.93 -11.15
CA THR A 40 12.31 16.04 -10.53
C THR A 40 12.22 15.24 -9.24
N VAL A 41 12.65 13.97 -9.29
CA VAL A 41 12.69 13.12 -8.11
C VAL A 41 13.58 13.70 -7.02
N SER A 42 14.76 14.21 -7.39
CA SER A 42 15.69 14.81 -6.42
C SER A 42 15.11 16.03 -5.72
N GLN A 43 14.38 16.89 -6.45
CA GLN A 43 13.70 18.06 -5.88
C GLN A 43 12.57 17.65 -4.92
N THR A 44 11.75 16.68 -5.31
CA THR A 44 10.67 16.20 -4.47
C THR A 44 11.19 15.52 -3.20
N VAL A 45 12.21 14.68 -3.30
CA VAL A 45 12.86 14.05 -2.15
C VAL A 45 13.45 15.10 -1.20
N ALA A 46 14.13 16.12 -1.72
CA ALA A 46 14.68 17.21 -0.90
C ALA A 46 13.59 18.03 -0.20
N ARG A 47 12.41 18.17 -0.81
CA ARG A 47 11.24 18.80 -0.16
C ARG A 47 10.72 17.91 0.96
N MET A 48 10.49 16.61 0.69
CA MET A 48 9.99 15.66 1.69
C MET A 48 10.94 15.49 2.88
N GLU A 49 12.25 15.60 2.66
CA GLU A 49 13.24 15.59 3.73
C GLU A 49 13.14 16.84 4.60
N ARG A 50 12.96 18.05 4.01
CA ARG A 50 12.70 19.29 4.77
C ARG A 50 11.38 19.25 5.54
N ASP A 51 10.37 18.58 4.99
CA ASP A 51 9.06 18.40 5.61
C ASP A 51 9.07 17.24 6.64
N GLU A 52 10.27 16.71 6.96
CA GLU A 52 10.52 15.64 7.95
C GLU A 52 9.76 14.32 7.68
N LEU A 53 9.40 14.05 6.44
CA LEU A 53 8.69 12.82 6.04
C LEU A 53 9.63 11.64 5.78
N LEU A 54 10.88 11.93 5.44
CA LEU A 54 11.91 10.92 5.18
C LEU A 54 13.31 11.45 5.49
N THR A 55 14.29 10.55 5.55
CA THR A 55 15.73 10.85 5.59
C THR A 55 16.45 10.18 4.44
N VAL A 56 17.56 10.78 3.99
CA VAL A 56 18.47 10.17 3.02
C VAL A 56 19.63 9.55 3.75
N GLU A 57 19.73 8.22 3.69
CA GLU A 57 20.77 7.45 4.37
C GLU A 57 22.13 7.55 3.65
N LYS A 58 23.21 7.09 4.29
CA LYS A 58 24.58 7.14 3.76
C LYS A 58 24.77 6.38 2.44
N ASP A 59 24.02 5.30 2.27
CA ASP A 59 23.98 4.49 1.05
C ASP A 59 23.05 5.06 -0.04
N ARG A 60 22.48 6.26 0.23
CA ARG A 60 21.52 6.98 -0.62
C ARG A 60 20.11 6.38 -0.66
N SER A 61 19.83 5.36 0.11
CA SER A 61 18.45 4.88 0.30
C SER A 61 17.62 5.92 1.05
N LEU A 62 16.32 5.89 0.80
CA LEU A 62 15.35 6.74 1.48
C LEU A 62 14.72 5.94 2.61
N LYS A 63 14.62 6.55 3.78
CA LYS A 63 13.99 5.96 4.94
C LYS A 63 12.85 6.84 5.42
N LEU A 64 11.64 6.30 5.49
CA LEU A 64 10.50 7.04 6.02
C LEU A 64 10.69 7.36 7.50
N SER A 65 10.36 8.58 7.90
CA SER A 65 10.20 8.95 9.30
C SER A 65 8.95 8.28 9.89
N ALA A 66 8.72 8.41 11.19
CA ALA A 66 7.48 7.94 11.80
C ALA A 66 6.25 8.59 11.16
N GLN A 67 6.29 9.91 10.92
CA GLN A 67 5.21 10.65 10.25
C GLN A 67 5.05 10.20 8.79
N GLY A 68 6.16 10.09 8.03
CA GLY A 68 6.13 9.62 6.66
C GLY A 68 5.60 8.19 6.55
N ARG A 69 5.94 7.32 7.51
CA ARG A 69 5.42 5.95 7.58
C ARG A 69 3.90 5.92 7.81
N ALA A 70 3.41 6.71 8.76
CA ALA A 70 1.97 6.79 9.03
C ALA A 70 1.19 7.26 7.80
N LEU A 71 1.65 8.30 7.11
CA LEU A 71 1.05 8.78 5.86
C LEU A 71 1.12 7.73 4.75
N ALA A 72 2.27 7.09 4.55
CA ALA A 72 2.44 6.03 3.54
C ALA A 72 1.49 4.85 3.80
N THR A 73 1.35 4.44 5.07
CA THR A 73 0.41 3.39 5.50
C THR A 73 -1.03 3.77 5.18
N ALA A 74 -1.44 5.00 5.51
CA ALA A 74 -2.79 5.49 5.24
C ALA A 74 -3.10 5.51 3.72
N VAL A 75 -2.19 6.02 2.90
CA VAL A 75 -2.37 6.05 1.44
C VAL A 75 -2.44 4.63 0.87
N MET A 76 -1.54 3.73 1.30
CA MET A 76 -1.54 2.35 0.85
C MET A 76 -2.82 1.61 1.28
N ARG A 77 -3.34 1.87 2.47
CA ARG A 77 -4.62 1.33 2.94
C ARG A 77 -5.76 1.78 2.02
N LYS A 78 -5.86 3.09 1.75
CA LYS A 78 -6.86 3.67 0.84
C LYS A 78 -6.79 3.04 -0.54
N HIS A 79 -5.58 2.91 -1.08
CA HIS A 79 -5.35 2.27 -2.37
C HIS A 79 -5.92 0.84 -2.42
N ARG A 80 -5.52 0.00 -1.48
CA ARG A 80 -5.91 -1.42 -1.45
C ARG A 80 -7.39 -1.64 -1.11
N LEU A 81 -7.99 -0.79 -0.28
CA LEU A 81 -9.43 -0.78 -0.07
C LEU A 81 -10.20 -0.36 -1.33
N ALA A 82 -9.70 0.64 -2.07
CA ALA A 82 -10.26 1.02 -3.36
C ALA A 82 -10.18 -0.13 -4.38
N GLU A 83 -9.05 -0.83 -4.47
CA GLU A 83 -8.91 -2.00 -5.32
C GLU A 83 -9.96 -3.07 -5.00
N ARG A 84 -10.20 -3.36 -3.71
CA ARG A 84 -11.26 -4.29 -3.28
C ARG A 84 -12.65 -3.83 -3.69
N LEU A 85 -12.99 -2.57 -3.43
CA LEU A 85 -14.28 -2.02 -3.81
C LEU A 85 -14.50 -2.09 -5.33
N LEU A 86 -13.48 -1.70 -6.11
CA LEU A 86 -13.53 -1.72 -7.56
C LEU A 86 -13.70 -3.12 -8.12
N THR A 87 -13.07 -4.11 -7.52
CA THR A 87 -13.11 -5.51 -7.97
C THR A 87 -14.37 -6.22 -7.50
N ASP A 88 -14.61 -6.22 -6.19
CA ASP A 88 -15.59 -7.12 -5.56
C ASP A 88 -17.03 -6.58 -5.63
N VAL A 89 -17.18 -5.26 -5.65
CA VAL A 89 -18.51 -4.60 -5.60
C VAL A 89 -18.87 -3.97 -6.94
N ILE A 90 -17.95 -3.20 -7.53
CA ILE A 90 -18.18 -2.49 -8.79
C ILE A 90 -18.01 -3.42 -10.00
N GLY A 91 -17.15 -4.43 -9.90
CA GLY A 91 -16.86 -5.36 -10.99
C GLY A 91 -16.07 -4.73 -12.13
N LEU A 92 -15.16 -3.78 -11.79
CA LEU A 92 -14.29 -3.16 -12.79
C LEU A 92 -13.35 -4.22 -13.39
N PRO A 93 -13.10 -4.22 -14.71
CA PRO A 93 -12.12 -5.10 -15.32
C PRO A 93 -10.75 -4.98 -14.63
N TRP A 94 -10.16 -6.14 -14.33
CA TRP A 94 -8.95 -6.29 -13.53
C TRP A 94 -7.77 -5.39 -13.95
N GLU A 95 -7.57 -5.25 -15.27
CA GLU A 95 -6.52 -4.42 -15.86
C GLU A 95 -6.71 -2.91 -15.65
N LYS A 96 -7.87 -2.47 -15.14
CA LYS A 96 -8.18 -1.06 -14.87
C LYS A 96 -8.22 -0.72 -13.39
N VAL A 97 -8.21 -1.74 -12.53
CA VAL A 97 -8.42 -1.57 -11.09
C VAL A 97 -7.33 -0.72 -10.46
N HIS A 98 -6.07 -1.03 -10.75
CA HIS A 98 -4.93 -0.33 -10.17
C HIS A 98 -4.90 1.17 -10.56
N ASP A 99 -5.06 1.48 -11.84
CA ASP A 99 -5.05 2.87 -12.32
C ASP A 99 -6.18 3.70 -11.71
N GLU A 100 -7.34 3.10 -11.48
CA GLU A 100 -8.47 3.79 -10.87
C GLU A 100 -8.26 3.96 -9.36
N ALA A 101 -7.74 2.95 -8.68
CA ALA A 101 -7.38 3.01 -7.26
C ALA A 101 -6.35 4.12 -6.98
N CYS A 102 -5.35 4.29 -7.86
CA CYS A 102 -4.37 5.39 -7.80
C CYS A 102 -4.99 6.80 -7.83
N ARG A 103 -6.18 6.95 -8.39
CA ARG A 103 -6.90 8.24 -8.34
C ARG A 103 -7.71 8.39 -7.07
N TRP A 104 -8.31 7.30 -6.60
CA TRP A 104 -9.22 7.32 -5.45
C TRP A 104 -8.49 7.46 -4.13
N GLU A 105 -7.28 6.94 -4.00
CA GLU A 105 -6.48 7.02 -2.76
C GLU A 105 -6.25 8.45 -2.26
N HIS A 106 -6.18 9.42 -3.17
CA HIS A 106 -5.92 10.83 -2.84
C HIS A 106 -7.17 11.64 -2.47
N VAL A 107 -8.36 11.09 -2.69
CA VAL A 107 -9.64 11.80 -2.46
C VAL A 107 -10.54 11.08 -1.45
N MET A 108 -10.17 9.87 -1.05
CA MET A 108 -10.92 9.08 -0.08
C MET A 108 -10.71 9.61 1.33
N GLY A 109 -11.79 10.03 1.99
CA GLY A 109 -11.77 10.43 3.40
C GLY A 109 -11.80 9.24 4.35
N ASP A 110 -11.30 9.42 5.57
CA ASP A 110 -11.18 8.36 6.59
C ASP A 110 -12.54 7.75 6.98
N GLU A 111 -13.61 8.55 6.98
CA GLU A 111 -14.97 8.03 7.22
C GLU A 111 -15.42 7.04 6.14
N VAL A 112 -14.98 7.26 4.89
CA VAL A 112 -15.26 6.34 3.77
C VAL A 112 -14.51 5.02 3.95
N GLU A 113 -13.25 5.07 4.38
CA GLU A 113 -12.46 3.86 4.68
C GLU A 113 -13.15 2.98 5.72
N VAL A 114 -13.63 3.58 6.83
CA VAL A 114 -14.36 2.86 7.88
C VAL A 114 -15.62 2.18 7.32
N GLN A 115 -16.37 2.87 6.46
CA GLN A 115 -17.57 2.28 5.85
C GLN A 115 -17.21 1.19 4.82
N LEU A 116 -16.12 1.33 4.09
CA LEU A 116 -15.64 0.30 3.17
C LEU A 116 -15.33 -1.01 3.90
N VAL A 117 -14.62 -0.95 5.02
CA VAL A 117 -14.32 -2.14 5.83
C VAL A 117 -15.60 -2.85 6.31
N LYS A 118 -16.68 -2.09 6.58
CA LYS A 118 -17.99 -2.66 6.95
C LYS A 118 -18.74 -3.31 5.78
N VAL A 119 -18.58 -2.77 4.59
CA VAL A 119 -19.29 -3.23 3.38
C VAL A 119 -18.58 -4.38 2.69
N LEU A 120 -17.24 -4.36 2.69
CA LEU A 120 -16.43 -5.37 2.03
C LEU A 120 -16.49 -6.71 2.79
N SER A 121 -16.73 -7.80 2.06
CA SER A 121 -16.66 -9.15 2.61
C SER A 121 -15.22 -9.59 2.91
N GLU A 122 -14.25 -9.04 2.16
CA GLU A 122 -12.83 -9.27 2.31
C GLU A 122 -12.11 -7.92 2.34
N TYR A 123 -11.31 -7.66 3.39
CA TYR A 123 -10.59 -6.40 3.56
C TYR A 123 -9.22 -6.58 4.26
N ALA A 124 -8.77 -7.82 4.45
CA ALA A 124 -7.44 -8.10 5.02
C ALA A 124 -6.34 -8.00 3.97
N THR A 125 -6.68 -8.34 2.72
CA THR A 125 -5.75 -8.31 1.58
C THR A 125 -6.37 -7.58 0.40
N SER A 126 -5.55 -7.01 -0.48
CA SER A 126 -5.98 -6.50 -1.78
C SER A 126 -6.43 -7.65 -2.70
N PRO A 127 -7.11 -7.38 -3.82
CA PRO A 127 -7.45 -8.43 -4.80
C PRO A 127 -6.21 -9.15 -5.34
N PHE A 128 -5.04 -8.51 -5.28
CA PHE A 128 -3.76 -9.06 -5.72
C PHE A 128 -3.05 -9.88 -4.64
N GLY A 129 -3.62 -9.97 -3.42
CA GLY A 129 -3.11 -10.77 -2.31
C GLY A 129 -2.17 -10.00 -1.36
N ASN A 130 -1.94 -8.71 -1.59
CA ASN A 130 -1.10 -7.90 -0.70
C ASN A 130 -1.88 -7.50 0.55
N PRO A 131 -1.30 -7.58 1.78
CA PRO A 131 -2.00 -7.22 3.00
C PRO A 131 -2.40 -5.75 3.00
N ILE A 132 -3.60 -5.43 3.51
CA ILE A 132 -4.05 -4.05 3.69
C ILE A 132 -3.49 -3.54 5.03
N PRO A 133 -2.60 -2.52 5.02
CA PRO A 133 -1.92 -2.10 6.24
C PRO A 133 -2.76 -1.14 7.09
N GLY A 134 -2.43 -1.00 8.38
CA GLY A 134 -2.99 0.00 9.29
C GLY A 134 -4.51 -0.12 9.55
N LEU A 135 -5.07 -1.33 9.43
CA LEU A 135 -6.49 -1.57 9.71
C LEU A 135 -6.83 -1.43 11.20
N ASP A 136 -5.89 -1.76 12.08
CA ASP A 136 -6.03 -1.59 13.53
C ASP A 136 -6.15 -0.12 13.92
N GLU A 137 -5.35 0.76 13.32
CA GLU A 137 -5.43 2.21 13.51
C GLU A 137 -6.77 2.76 13.00
N LEU A 138 -7.20 2.32 11.81
CA LEU A 138 -8.48 2.74 11.23
C LEU A 138 -9.67 2.36 12.12
N MET A 139 -9.58 1.22 12.79
CA MET A 139 -10.64 0.68 13.63
C MET A 139 -10.65 1.24 15.06
N GLU A 140 -9.73 2.11 15.46
CA GLU A 140 -9.69 2.69 16.81
C GLU A 140 -10.98 3.44 17.20
N GLY A 141 -11.68 4.02 16.22
CA GLY A 141 -12.98 4.71 16.43
C GLY A 141 -14.21 3.80 16.45
N ILE A 142 -14.07 2.49 16.24
CA ILE A 142 -15.17 1.53 16.19
C ILE A 142 -15.42 0.95 17.60
N PRO A 143 -16.70 0.69 18.00
CA PRO A 143 -16.99 0.06 19.29
C PRO A 143 -16.23 -1.28 19.46
N GLU A 144 -15.71 -1.53 20.67
CA GLU A 144 -14.77 -2.61 20.95
C GLU A 144 -15.26 -4.01 20.53
N GLY A 145 -16.55 -4.30 20.70
CA GLY A 145 -17.12 -5.59 20.26
C GLY A 145 -17.10 -5.80 18.75
N GLU A 146 -17.47 -4.77 17.99
CA GLU A 146 -17.44 -4.77 16.52
C GLU A 146 -16.00 -4.81 16.01
N ARG A 147 -15.11 -4.04 16.64
CA ARG A 147 -13.67 -4.00 16.32
C ARG A 147 -13.01 -5.38 16.52
N ALA A 148 -13.29 -6.06 17.64
CA ALA A 148 -12.70 -7.37 17.92
C ALA A 148 -13.09 -8.41 16.85
N GLU A 149 -14.34 -8.44 16.44
CA GLU A 149 -14.83 -9.35 15.38
C GLU A 149 -14.15 -9.05 14.02
N MET A 150 -14.00 -7.76 13.70
CA MET A 150 -13.32 -7.34 12.47
C MET A 150 -11.83 -7.70 12.46
N LEU A 151 -11.12 -7.52 13.57
CA LEU A 151 -9.69 -7.86 13.69
C LEU A 151 -9.46 -9.38 13.71
N GLU A 152 -10.35 -10.16 14.32
CA GLU A 152 -10.27 -11.63 14.28
C GLU A 152 -10.33 -12.13 12.83
N LYS A 153 -11.17 -11.53 12.00
CA LYS A 153 -11.27 -11.84 10.58
C LYS A 153 -9.97 -11.51 9.82
N VAL A 154 -9.32 -10.39 10.14
CA VAL A 154 -8.01 -10.02 9.57
C VAL A 154 -6.94 -11.03 9.96
N ASN A 155 -6.84 -11.37 11.24
CA ASN A 155 -5.82 -12.28 11.77
C ASN A 155 -5.92 -13.69 11.17
N THR A 156 -7.14 -14.20 10.99
CA THR A 156 -7.39 -15.54 10.42
C THR A 156 -6.82 -15.68 8.99
N LEU A 157 -6.77 -14.57 8.24
CA LEU A 157 -6.25 -14.54 6.88
C LEU A 157 -4.73 -14.30 6.80
N GLN A 158 -4.14 -13.69 7.83
CA GLN A 158 -2.70 -13.41 7.89
C GLN A 158 -1.87 -14.58 8.48
N GLU A 159 -2.48 -15.56 9.10
CA GLU A 159 -1.78 -16.74 9.67
C GLU A 159 -1.19 -17.70 8.63
N GLY A 160 -1.47 -17.50 7.33
CA GLY A 160 -0.78 -18.18 6.25
C GLY A 160 0.59 -17.54 5.99
N THR A 161 1.68 -18.20 6.37
CA THR A 161 3.04 -17.78 6.01
C THR A 161 3.18 -17.73 4.49
N SER A 162 3.11 -16.51 3.92
CA SER A 162 3.45 -16.29 2.51
C SER A 162 4.95 -16.05 2.39
N GLN A 163 5.62 -16.79 1.50
CA GLN A 163 7.00 -16.56 1.10
C GLN A 163 7.03 -16.12 -0.36
N ARG A 164 8.00 -15.28 -0.73
CA ARG A 164 8.21 -14.95 -2.15
C ARG A 164 8.66 -16.20 -2.89
N ALA A 165 8.16 -16.38 -4.10
CA ALA A 165 8.58 -17.50 -4.94
C ALA A 165 10.09 -17.49 -5.22
N SER A 166 10.72 -16.30 -5.27
CA SER A 166 12.19 -16.13 -5.42
C SER A 166 12.99 -16.64 -4.22
N ASP A 167 12.37 -16.73 -3.04
CA ASP A 167 13.04 -17.09 -1.78
C ASP A 167 12.87 -18.59 -1.46
N ILE A 168 12.18 -19.32 -2.33
CA ILE A 168 11.94 -20.75 -2.18
C ILE A 168 12.95 -21.53 -3.03
N GLU A 169 13.86 -22.22 -2.37
CA GLU A 169 14.82 -23.15 -2.98
C GLU A 169 14.52 -24.60 -2.53
N PRO A 170 13.47 -25.24 -3.03
CA PRO A 170 13.13 -26.60 -2.62
C PRO A 170 14.10 -27.60 -3.27
N PRO A 171 14.48 -28.66 -2.57
CA PRO A 171 15.34 -29.73 -3.09
C PRO A 171 14.68 -30.56 -4.21
N GLU A 172 13.35 -30.51 -4.28
CA GLU A 172 12.54 -31.19 -5.30
C GLU A 172 11.41 -30.26 -5.79
N PRO A 173 10.85 -30.50 -6.98
CA PRO A 173 9.72 -29.72 -7.47
C PRO A 173 8.53 -29.80 -6.50
N ILE A 174 8.01 -28.66 -6.08
CA ILE A 174 6.84 -28.53 -5.22
C ILE A 174 5.70 -27.79 -5.95
N GLN A 175 4.48 -28.06 -5.52
CA GLN A 175 3.34 -27.25 -5.94
C GLN A 175 3.21 -26.05 -4.99
N VAL A 176 3.16 -24.86 -5.56
CA VAL A 176 2.97 -23.62 -4.82
C VAL A 176 1.66 -22.94 -5.22
N LYS A 177 0.99 -22.33 -4.25
CA LYS A 177 -0.16 -21.45 -4.51
C LYS A 177 0.32 -20.02 -4.49
N ILE A 178 0.11 -19.30 -5.60
CA ILE A 178 0.37 -17.86 -5.65
C ILE A 178 -0.72 -17.16 -4.82
N LEU A 179 -0.31 -16.46 -3.77
CA LEU A 179 -1.19 -15.74 -2.86
C LEU A 179 -1.24 -14.24 -3.17
N SER A 180 -0.17 -13.68 -3.76
CA SER A 180 -0.12 -12.28 -4.19
C SER A 180 0.66 -12.12 -5.49
N ILE A 181 0.35 -11.03 -6.21
CA ILE A 181 1.03 -10.60 -7.43
C ILE A 181 1.42 -9.12 -7.21
N ASN A 182 2.70 -8.82 -7.31
CA ASN A 182 3.24 -7.45 -7.24
C ASN A 182 3.58 -6.95 -8.64
#